data_6b0d936884c0354f5c7f8928a6065ba0
#
_entry.id   6b0d936884c0354f5c7f8928a6065ba0
#
_cell.length_a   1.000
_cell.length_b   1.000
_cell.length_c   1.000
_cell.angle_alpha   90.00
_cell.angle_beta   90.00
_cell.angle_gamma   90.00
#
_symmetry.space_group_name_H-M   'P 1'
#
loop_
_entity.id
_entity.type
_entity.pdbx_description
1 polymer ?
#
loop_
_entity_poly.entity_id
_entity_poly.type
_entity_poly.pdbx_seq_one_letter_code
_entity_poly.pdbx_strand_id
1 'polypeptide(L)'
;MGQTARMTRLTAMLAAAAAGAIALSGALPTNAAPPPEPVGSALPGDLAKAFQSASTSYDVPREVLVGIGYAESHLDGHNGEPSQANGYGLMHLASNPTNPTMSEASKLTGLPVEKLAKDSAANIQGAAAVLDSYADQVGLAGSARKDLGKWYSVVAQYSHSADGPTARLYTDEVYRIIGLGVGAAGVSIDPKQVTPDRGKYANVAPLGTRTPQSIAAVDYPGAIWNPAISSNYRVGRTAAISTIVIHVTQGSYAGTISWFKNASAKVSAHYVIRSSDGQVTQMVAEKDTAWHVGTANPYTIGLEHEGFVDQPSWFTDAMYRSSAAVTRNIADRRGIPKDRAHIKGHVELPNQTHTDPGPNWNWTYYMQLVNGDNPNPPTYNFTTYGAGVRVRATPRLNGTILLELPGPTQVFVTCQTQGDSVTAEGTTNNWWAKLRDQGGYMTNIYIDYPAAKLPGVPDC
;
A
#
# COMPACT_ATOMS: atom_id res chain seq x y z
N MET A 1 -23.52 -8.72 -71.42
CA MET A 1 -22.35 -7.93 -71.88
C MET A 1 -21.43 -7.91 -70.67
N GLY A 2 -20.47 -8.73 -70.49
CA GLY A 2 -19.22 -8.94 -71.22
C GLY A 2 -18.18 -8.08 -70.50
N GLN A 3 -17.03 -8.43 -70.02
CA GLN A 3 -16.07 -9.53 -70.13
C GLN A 3 -15.12 -9.41 -68.91
N THR A 4 -14.79 -10.46 -68.19
CA THR A 4 -13.69 -11.43 -68.28
C THR A 4 -12.26 -10.89 -68.28
N ALA A 5 -11.50 -11.41 -67.28
CA ALA A 5 -10.18 -12.04 -67.28
C ALA A 5 -8.97 -11.09 -67.25
N ARG A 6 -7.85 -11.37 -66.62
CA ARG A 6 -7.10 -12.66 -66.45
C ARG A 6 -6.01 -12.54 -65.40
N MET A 7 -5.76 -13.62 -64.74
CA MET A 7 -4.50 -13.98 -64.00
C MET A 7 -3.31 -13.99 -64.91
N THR A 8 -2.10 -13.67 -64.40
CA THR A 8 -0.89 -14.38 -64.82
C THR A 8 0.12 -14.47 -63.63
N ARG A 9 0.42 -15.69 -63.29
CA ARG A 9 1.58 -16.09 -62.46
C ARG A 9 2.82 -16.05 -63.34
N LEU A 10 4.00 -15.74 -62.80
CA LEU A 10 5.25 -16.33 -63.25
C LEU A 10 6.23 -16.56 -62.11
N THR A 11 6.79 -17.76 -62.17
CA THR A 11 7.68 -18.46 -61.23
C THR A 11 9.16 -18.20 -61.52
N ALA A 12 9.97 -18.19 -60.44
CA ALA A 12 11.31 -18.74 -60.23
C ALA A 12 12.47 -18.45 -61.23
N MET A 13 13.66 -18.11 -60.68
CA MET A 13 14.83 -19.00 -60.72
C MET A 13 16.01 -18.46 -59.88
N LEU A 14 16.65 -19.38 -59.17
CA LEU A 14 17.93 -19.25 -58.50
C LEU A 14 19.10 -19.03 -59.53
N ALA A 15 20.10 -18.26 -59.11
CA ALA A 15 21.47 -18.55 -59.47
C ALA A 15 22.44 -17.99 -58.41
N ALA A 16 23.26 -18.88 -57.87
CA ALA A 16 24.38 -18.59 -56.99
C ALA A 16 25.64 -18.27 -57.79
N ALA A 17 26.42 -17.32 -57.34
CA ALA A 17 27.87 -17.30 -57.62
C ALA A 17 28.59 -16.56 -56.50
N ALA A 18 29.68 -17.20 -56.03
CA ALA A 18 30.54 -16.78 -54.95
C ALA A 18 31.71 -15.92 -55.46
N ALA A 19 32.29 -15.24 -54.47
CA ALA A 19 33.69 -14.88 -54.28
C ALA A 19 34.06 -13.39 -54.33
N GLY A 20 34.75 -12.97 -53.27
CA GLY A 20 35.64 -11.81 -53.27
C GLY A 20 35.52 -10.92 -52.03
N ALA A 21 36.28 -11.27 -51.01
CA ALA A 21 36.49 -10.42 -49.83
C ALA A 21 37.34 -9.20 -50.15
N ILE A 22 36.97 -8.02 -49.65
CA ILE A 22 37.95 -7.03 -49.13
C ILE A 22 37.23 -6.26 -48.00
N ALA A 23 37.80 -6.39 -46.82
CA ALA A 23 37.41 -5.64 -45.65
C ALA A 23 37.88 -4.18 -45.77
N LEU A 24 36.98 -3.25 -45.49
CA LEU A 24 37.34 -1.92 -44.99
C LEU A 24 36.44 -1.59 -43.79
N SER A 25 37.05 -1.74 -42.64
CA SER A 25 36.55 -1.32 -41.35
C SER A 25 36.42 0.22 -41.31
N GLY A 26 35.19 0.68 -41.23
CA GLY A 26 34.83 2.05 -40.88
C GLY A 26 33.69 1.99 -39.85
N ALA A 27 34.03 1.69 -38.61
CA ALA A 27 33.09 1.83 -37.52
C ALA A 27 32.86 3.31 -37.25
N LEU A 28 31.68 3.80 -37.60
CA LEU A 28 31.17 5.05 -37.02
C LEU A 28 30.84 4.78 -35.56
N PRO A 29 31.22 5.68 -34.63
CA PRO A 29 30.78 5.53 -33.25
C PRO A 29 29.28 5.75 -33.21
N THR A 30 28.52 4.71 -32.97
CA THR A 30 27.15 4.82 -32.50
C THR A 30 27.23 5.37 -31.07
N ASN A 31 26.98 6.67 -30.90
CA ASN A 31 26.58 7.21 -29.63
C ASN A 31 25.22 6.59 -29.30
N ALA A 32 25.19 5.36 -28.82
CA ALA A 32 24.11 4.84 -28.04
C ALA A 32 24.11 5.68 -26.75
N ALA A 33 23.02 6.44 -26.53
CA ALA A 33 22.79 7.05 -25.23
C ALA A 33 22.95 5.94 -24.17
N PRO A 34 23.64 6.22 -23.07
CA PRO A 34 23.70 5.25 -21.97
C PRO A 34 22.25 4.86 -21.61
N PRO A 35 22.01 3.57 -21.26
CA PRO A 35 20.70 3.18 -20.77
C PRO A 35 20.33 4.13 -19.64
N PRO A 36 19.05 4.53 -19.52
CA PRO A 36 18.62 5.36 -18.40
C PRO A 36 19.07 4.65 -17.13
N GLU A 37 19.77 5.39 -16.26
CA GLU A 37 20.12 4.89 -14.94
C GLU A 37 18.83 4.43 -14.28
N PRO A 38 18.80 3.29 -13.58
CA PRO A 38 17.64 2.90 -12.79
C PRO A 38 17.35 4.08 -11.85
N VAL A 39 16.12 4.57 -11.88
CA VAL A 39 15.64 5.62 -10.97
C VAL A 39 15.89 5.08 -9.57
N GLY A 40 16.93 5.59 -8.92
CA GLY A 40 17.49 4.98 -7.72
C GLY A 40 16.50 5.08 -6.58
N SER A 41 16.22 3.95 -5.97
CA SER A 41 15.75 3.92 -4.59
C SER A 41 16.72 4.76 -3.78
N ALA A 42 16.22 5.77 -3.08
CA ALA A 42 17.07 6.65 -2.26
C ALA A 42 17.90 5.79 -1.31
N LEU A 43 19.21 6.04 -1.23
CA LEU A 43 20.08 5.32 -0.30
C LEU A 43 19.56 5.51 1.13
N PRO A 44 19.66 4.48 1.99
CA PRO A 44 19.35 4.63 3.42
C PRO A 44 20.10 5.85 4.00
N GLY A 45 19.36 6.78 4.62
CA GLY A 45 19.88 8.05 5.10
C GLY A 45 19.58 9.26 4.21
N ASP A 46 19.37 9.09 2.90
CA ASP A 46 18.98 10.22 2.04
C ASP A 46 17.50 10.55 2.20
N LEU A 47 16.67 9.54 2.44
CA LEU A 47 15.25 9.71 2.73
C LEU A 47 15.04 10.44 4.06
N ALA A 48 15.78 10.06 5.11
CA ALA A 48 15.76 10.75 6.40
C ALA A 48 16.15 12.23 6.28
N LYS A 49 17.16 12.53 5.46
CA LYS A 49 17.58 13.92 5.16
C LYS A 49 16.50 14.67 4.39
N ALA A 50 15.82 14.01 3.43
CA ALA A 50 14.74 14.62 2.66
C ALA A 50 13.56 15.02 3.56
N PHE A 51 13.14 14.15 4.48
CA PHE A 51 12.12 14.47 5.49
C PHE A 51 12.56 15.61 6.40
N GLN A 52 13.80 15.60 6.88
CA GLN A 52 14.33 16.66 7.73
C GLN A 52 14.40 18.01 6.99
N SER A 53 14.87 18.01 5.75
CA SER A 53 14.96 19.21 4.92
C SER A 53 13.58 19.80 4.64
N ALA A 54 12.62 18.96 4.23
CA ALA A 54 11.24 19.39 3.98
C ALA A 54 10.58 19.95 5.25
N SER A 55 10.74 19.26 6.39
CA SER A 55 10.27 19.74 7.69
C SER A 55 10.79 21.14 8.03
N THR A 56 12.08 21.36 7.84
CA THR A 56 12.71 22.64 8.14
C THR A 56 12.28 23.75 7.15
N SER A 57 12.16 23.42 5.86
CA SER A 57 11.87 24.40 4.81
C SER A 57 10.43 24.90 4.84
N TYR A 58 9.50 24.07 5.32
CA TYR A 58 8.06 24.36 5.32
C TYR A 58 7.44 24.44 6.72
N ASP A 59 8.26 24.43 7.78
CA ASP A 59 7.80 24.44 9.19
C ASP A 59 6.68 23.42 9.48
N VAL A 60 6.80 22.22 8.89
CA VAL A 60 5.91 21.06 9.10
C VAL A 60 6.65 20.06 10.01
N PRO A 61 6.06 19.61 11.13
CA PRO A 61 6.73 18.65 12.00
C PRO A 61 7.13 17.39 11.22
N ARG A 62 8.36 16.93 11.43
CA ARG A 62 8.90 15.75 10.77
C ARG A 62 8.04 14.51 11.04
N GLU A 63 7.52 14.39 12.27
CA GLU A 63 6.63 13.31 12.68
C GLU A 63 5.35 13.27 11.85
N VAL A 64 4.79 14.43 11.49
CA VAL A 64 3.60 14.51 10.62
C VAL A 64 3.92 14.02 9.21
N LEU A 65 5.04 14.48 8.64
CA LEU A 65 5.47 14.05 7.29
C LEU A 65 5.74 12.55 7.24
N VAL A 66 6.51 12.03 8.18
CA VAL A 66 6.84 10.60 8.25
C VAL A 66 5.59 9.76 8.54
N GLY A 67 4.71 10.23 9.43
CA GLY A 67 3.45 9.54 9.74
C GLY A 67 2.54 9.43 8.53
N ILE A 68 2.42 10.48 7.71
CA ILE A 68 1.66 10.45 6.45
C ILE A 68 2.31 9.50 5.44
N GLY A 69 3.62 9.66 5.18
CA GLY A 69 4.31 8.82 4.21
C GLY A 69 4.26 7.35 4.56
N TYR A 70 4.34 7.02 5.86
CA TYR A 70 4.19 5.64 6.30
C TYR A 70 2.75 5.13 6.16
N ALA A 71 1.76 5.93 6.52
CA ALA A 71 0.34 5.56 6.38
C ALA A 71 -0.06 5.31 4.93
N GLU A 72 0.52 6.03 3.99
CA GLU A 72 0.17 5.93 2.57
C GLU A 72 0.89 4.80 1.83
N SER A 73 2.17 4.55 2.14
CA SER A 73 3.02 3.72 1.29
C SER A 73 4.06 2.88 2.02
N HIS A 74 4.09 2.87 3.36
CA HIS A 74 5.21 2.34 4.15
C HIS A 74 6.57 2.91 3.71
N LEU A 75 6.59 4.17 3.26
CA LEU A 75 7.77 4.88 2.74
C LEU A 75 8.36 4.26 1.46
N ASP A 76 7.56 3.56 0.66
CA ASP A 76 7.93 3.09 -0.66
C ASP A 76 7.31 4.00 -1.75
N GLY A 77 8.14 4.46 -2.65
CA GLY A 77 7.70 5.33 -3.75
C GLY A 77 7.14 4.58 -4.95
N HIS A 78 7.07 3.25 -4.92
CA HIS A 78 6.57 2.37 -5.99
C HIS A 78 7.11 2.73 -7.38
N ASN A 79 8.39 3.14 -7.45
CA ASN A 79 9.05 3.59 -8.68
C ASN A 79 8.30 4.69 -9.45
N GLY A 80 7.44 5.45 -8.76
CA GLY A 80 6.60 6.49 -9.37
C GLY A 80 5.36 5.96 -10.09
N GLU A 81 5.03 4.68 -9.93
CA GLU A 81 3.78 4.12 -10.43
C GLU A 81 2.59 4.62 -9.57
N PRO A 82 1.45 4.88 -10.18
CA PRO A 82 0.30 5.40 -9.46
C PRO A 82 -0.42 4.32 -8.65
N SER A 83 -0.97 4.73 -7.51
CA SER A 83 -1.99 3.96 -6.80
C SER A 83 -3.31 3.89 -7.57
N GLN A 84 -4.27 3.07 -7.11
CA GLN A 84 -5.62 3.00 -7.67
C GLN A 84 -6.34 4.36 -7.67
N ALA A 85 -6.06 5.23 -6.70
CA ALA A 85 -6.59 6.59 -6.60
C ALA A 85 -5.76 7.63 -7.37
N ASN A 86 -4.82 7.20 -8.22
CA ASN A 86 -3.90 8.05 -8.97
C ASN A 86 -3.03 8.95 -8.07
N GLY A 87 -2.56 8.41 -6.97
CA GLY A 87 -1.58 9.00 -6.05
C GLY A 87 -0.19 8.46 -6.32
N TYR A 88 0.84 9.27 -6.19
CA TYR A 88 2.22 9.00 -6.59
C TYR A 88 3.20 9.21 -5.45
N GLY A 89 4.19 8.35 -5.38
CA GLY A 89 5.33 8.47 -4.46
C GLY A 89 4.94 8.27 -3.00
N LEU A 90 5.94 8.41 -2.13
CA LEU A 90 5.83 8.13 -0.69
C LEU A 90 4.69 8.86 0.01
N MET A 91 4.43 10.10 -0.40
CA MET A 91 3.43 10.98 0.23
C MET A 91 2.07 10.91 -0.48
N HIS A 92 1.92 10.02 -1.48
CA HIS A 92 0.68 9.84 -2.23
C HIS A 92 0.11 11.14 -2.80
N LEU A 93 0.96 11.98 -3.43
CA LEU A 93 0.48 13.17 -4.13
C LEU A 93 -0.46 12.77 -5.26
N ALA A 94 -1.74 13.08 -5.13
CA ALA A 94 -2.76 12.57 -6.02
C ALA A 94 -3.08 13.53 -7.17
N SER A 95 -3.42 12.94 -8.31
CA SER A 95 -3.84 13.64 -9.51
C SER A 95 -5.21 13.13 -9.97
N ASN A 96 -6.23 13.44 -9.18
CA ASN A 96 -7.61 13.09 -9.52
C ASN A 96 -8.57 14.25 -9.21
N PRO A 97 -9.82 14.26 -9.70
CA PRO A 97 -10.72 15.41 -9.60
C PRO A 97 -11.07 15.86 -8.18
N THR A 98 -10.93 14.99 -7.18
CA THR A 98 -11.26 15.30 -5.78
C THR A 98 -10.03 15.44 -4.88
N ASN A 99 -8.85 15.05 -5.37
CA ASN A 99 -7.59 15.23 -4.69
C ASN A 99 -6.54 15.77 -5.69
N PRO A 100 -6.35 17.10 -5.77
CA PRO A 100 -5.43 17.75 -6.70
C PRO A 100 -4.03 17.99 -6.10
N THR A 101 -3.63 17.29 -5.04
CA THR A 101 -2.39 17.57 -4.28
C THR A 101 -1.14 17.54 -5.14
N MET A 102 -1.09 16.74 -6.21
CA MET A 102 0.02 16.75 -7.17
C MET A 102 0.15 18.10 -7.89
N SER A 103 -0.95 18.65 -8.38
CA SER A 103 -0.95 19.95 -9.07
C SER A 103 -0.70 21.12 -8.10
N GLU A 104 -1.20 21.02 -6.88
CA GLU A 104 -0.92 21.98 -5.81
C GLU A 104 0.56 21.97 -5.43
N ALA A 105 1.15 20.78 -5.22
CA ALA A 105 2.57 20.62 -4.96
C ALA A 105 3.43 21.20 -6.08
N SER A 106 3.09 20.91 -7.34
CA SER A 106 3.80 21.46 -8.50
C SER A 106 3.74 23.00 -8.54
N LYS A 107 2.57 23.57 -8.28
CA LYS A 107 2.39 25.02 -8.24
C LYS A 107 3.16 25.70 -7.08
N LEU A 108 3.13 25.10 -5.90
CA LEU A 108 3.76 25.66 -4.70
C LEU A 108 5.30 25.57 -4.74
N THR A 109 5.83 24.48 -5.30
CA THR A 109 7.28 24.24 -5.35
C THR A 109 7.95 24.66 -6.65
N GLY A 110 7.18 24.86 -7.73
CA GLY A 110 7.71 25.05 -9.09
C GLY A 110 8.30 23.78 -9.71
N LEU A 111 8.18 22.61 -9.06
CA LEU A 111 8.72 21.36 -9.55
C LEU A 111 7.76 20.71 -10.58
N PRO A 112 8.32 20.08 -11.65
CA PRO A 112 7.50 19.36 -12.61
C PRO A 112 6.78 18.16 -11.97
N VAL A 113 5.56 17.86 -12.40
CA VAL A 113 4.75 16.73 -11.95
C VAL A 113 5.51 15.40 -12.06
N GLU A 114 6.23 15.19 -13.15
CA GLU A 114 7.03 13.98 -13.35
C GLU A 114 8.11 13.80 -12.27
N LYS A 115 8.76 14.89 -11.87
CA LYS A 115 9.75 14.85 -10.79
C LYS A 115 9.09 14.58 -9.44
N LEU A 116 7.95 15.23 -9.16
CA LEU A 116 7.16 14.97 -7.95
C LEU A 116 6.66 13.53 -7.87
N ALA A 117 6.38 12.89 -9.00
CA ALA A 117 5.92 11.50 -9.02
C ALA A 117 7.04 10.49 -8.76
N LYS A 118 8.26 10.73 -9.30
CA LYS A 118 9.33 9.73 -9.37
C LYS A 118 10.47 9.94 -8.37
N ASP A 119 10.72 11.17 -7.94
CA ASP A 119 11.80 11.52 -7.02
C ASP A 119 11.26 11.64 -5.60
N SER A 120 11.71 10.78 -4.72
CA SER A 120 11.24 10.71 -3.32
C SER A 120 11.43 12.02 -2.57
N ALA A 121 12.57 12.71 -2.76
CA ALA A 121 12.84 13.97 -2.06
C ALA A 121 11.92 15.09 -2.58
N ALA A 122 11.69 15.15 -3.90
CA ALA A 122 10.75 16.09 -4.49
C ALA A 122 9.31 15.80 -4.06
N ASN A 123 8.93 14.53 -3.95
CA ASN A 123 7.60 14.11 -3.49
C ASN A 123 7.34 14.56 -2.06
N ILE A 124 8.31 14.32 -1.15
CA ILE A 124 8.25 14.78 0.25
C ILE A 124 8.20 16.32 0.32
N GLN A 125 9.03 17.01 -0.46
CA GLN A 125 9.03 18.47 -0.55
C GLN A 125 7.68 19.00 -1.01
N GLY A 126 7.09 18.40 -2.05
CA GLY A 126 5.78 18.76 -2.57
C GLY A 126 4.67 18.62 -1.53
N ALA A 127 4.65 17.49 -0.84
CA ALA A 127 3.70 17.24 0.24
C ALA A 127 3.84 18.22 1.41
N ALA A 128 5.09 18.52 1.80
CA ALA A 128 5.36 19.51 2.86
C ALA A 128 4.86 20.91 2.46
N ALA A 129 5.05 21.33 1.20
CA ALA A 129 4.52 22.59 0.70
C ALA A 129 2.98 22.65 0.72
N VAL A 130 2.31 21.53 0.38
CA VAL A 130 0.84 21.44 0.46
C VAL A 130 0.37 21.52 1.92
N LEU A 131 1.01 20.78 2.82
CA LEU A 131 0.67 20.80 4.25
C LEU A 131 0.90 22.18 4.89
N ASP A 132 1.98 22.85 4.52
CA ASP A 132 2.24 24.23 4.93
C ASP A 132 1.12 25.19 4.47
N SER A 133 0.75 25.12 3.20
CA SER A 133 -0.36 25.91 2.65
C SER A 133 -1.69 25.62 3.38
N TYR A 134 -1.95 24.37 3.73
CA TYR A 134 -3.15 24.01 4.49
C TYR A 134 -3.09 24.46 5.94
N ALA A 135 -1.90 24.47 6.56
CA ALA A 135 -1.69 25.04 7.89
C ALA A 135 -2.02 26.54 7.92
N ASP A 136 -1.56 27.28 6.92
CA ASP A 136 -1.90 28.71 6.77
C ASP A 136 -3.41 28.92 6.58
N GLN A 137 -4.07 28.10 5.77
CA GLN A 137 -5.52 28.19 5.54
C GLN A 137 -6.35 27.99 6.82
N VAL A 138 -5.88 27.17 7.75
CA VAL A 138 -6.55 26.94 9.05
C VAL A 138 -6.04 27.89 10.15
N GLY A 139 -5.13 28.83 9.83
CA GLY A 139 -4.56 29.78 10.77
C GLY A 139 -3.56 29.19 11.76
N LEU A 140 -2.95 28.03 11.43
CA LEU A 140 -1.93 27.38 12.27
C LEU A 140 -0.57 28.05 12.02
N ALA A 141 -0.13 28.90 12.95
CA ALA A 141 1.06 29.74 12.78
C ALA A 141 1.94 29.80 14.04
N GLY A 142 3.19 30.21 13.87
CA GLY A 142 4.15 30.46 14.93
C GLY A 142 4.42 29.25 15.82
N SER A 143 4.44 29.43 17.13
CA SER A 143 4.72 28.34 18.08
C SER A 143 3.69 27.20 18.06
N ALA A 144 2.46 27.46 17.59
CA ALA A 144 1.43 26.42 17.47
C ALA A 144 1.79 25.34 16.44
N ARG A 145 2.61 25.64 15.42
CA ARG A 145 3.11 24.67 14.45
C ARG A 145 4.02 23.60 15.07
N LYS A 146 4.61 23.86 16.24
CA LYS A 146 5.44 22.89 16.97
C LYS A 146 4.62 21.91 17.80
N ASP A 147 3.34 22.20 18.01
CA ASP A 147 2.42 21.30 18.70
C ASP A 147 1.81 20.31 17.71
N LEU A 148 2.24 19.05 17.77
CA LEU A 148 1.73 17.99 16.89
C LEU A 148 0.20 17.84 16.96
N GLY A 149 -0.41 18.06 18.11
CA GLY A 149 -1.86 17.97 18.28
C GLY A 149 -2.63 18.93 17.40
N LYS A 150 -2.07 20.10 17.11
CA LYS A 150 -2.68 21.15 16.28
C LYS A 150 -2.72 20.81 14.78
N TRP A 151 -1.93 19.85 14.33
CA TRP A 151 -1.88 19.46 12.93
C TRP A 151 -3.03 18.56 12.50
N TYR A 152 -3.88 18.12 13.43
CA TYR A 152 -4.97 17.18 13.14
C TYR A 152 -5.86 17.64 11.97
N SER A 153 -6.32 18.89 12.00
CA SER A 153 -7.19 19.43 10.95
C SER A 153 -6.46 19.57 9.60
N VAL A 154 -5.16 19.83 9.60
CA VAL A 154 -4.31 19.93 8.40
C VAL A 154 -4.13 18.55 7.75
N VAL A 155 -3.80 17.53 8.55
CA VAL A 155 -3.67 16.14 8.09
C VAL A 155 -5.02 15.63 7.55
N ALA A 156 -6.13 15.96 8.22
CA ALA A 156 -7.47 15.62 7.75
C ALA A 156 -7.80 16.28 6.41
N GLN A 157 -7.36 17.51 6.18
CA GLN A 157 -7.53 18.21 4.91
C GLN A 157 -6.67 17.58 3.82
N TYR A 158 -5.43 17.18 4.13
CA TYR A 158 -4.52 16.53 3.19
C TYR A 158 -5.08 15.22 2.63
N SER A 159 -5.86 14.48 3.41
CA SER A 159 -6.49 13.23 2.95
C SER A 159 -7.49 13.42 1.82
N HIS A 160 -8.00 14.63 1.58
CA HIS A 160 -9.11 14.91 0.65
C HIS A 160 -10.27 13.92 0.77
N SER A 161 -10.50 13.41 1.98
CA SER A 161 -11.54 12.42 2.23
C SER A 161 -12.94 12.98 1.93
N ALA A 162 -13.79 12.12 1.36
CA ALA A 162 -15.13 12.48 0.89
C ALA A 162 -16.08 12.93 2.02
N ASP A 163 -15.82 12.52 3.26
CA ASP A 163 -16.63 12.88 4.42
C ASP A 163 -15.82 12.93 5.73
N GLY A 164 -16.42 13.48 6.77
CA GLY A 164 -15.81 13.63 8.09
C GLY A 164 -15.37 12.32 8.74
N PRO A 165 -16.19 11.26 8.77
CA PRO A 165 -15.78 9.96 9.31
C PRO A 165 -14.55 9.36 8.61
N THR A 166 -14.46 9.47 7.28
CA THR A 166 -13.32 8.99 6.50
C THR A 166 -12.07 9.85 6.73
N ALA A 167 -12.23 11.19 6.80
CA ALA A 167 -11.13 12.10 7.16
C ALA A 167 -10.58 11.80 8.55
N ARG A 168 -11.48 11.52 9.50
CA ARG A 168 -11.10 11.12 10.85
C ARG A 168 -10.38 9.77 10.88
N LEU A 169 -10.88 8.77 10.13
CA LEU A 169 -10.22 7.47 10.00
C LEU A 169 -8.76 7.62 9.53
N TYR A 170 -8.55 8.37 8.47
CA TYR A 170 -7.23 8.65 7.93
C TYR A 170 -6.32 9.33 8.96
N THR A 171 -6.83 10.38 9.57
CA THR A 171 -6.01 11.18 10.49
C THR A 171 -5.72 10.44 11.78
N ASP A 172 -6.70 9.73 12.35
CA ASP A 172 -6.49 8.89 13.55
C ASP A 172 -5.44 7.80 13.26
N GLU A 173 -5.36 7.25 12.03
CA GLU A 173 -4.31 6.30 11.62
C GLU A 173 -2.92 6.96 11.58
N VAL A 174 -2.78 8.14 10.98
CA VAL A 174 -1.51 8.89 10.99
C VAL A 174 -1.04 9.16 12.43
N TYR A 175 -1.96 9.56 13.32
CA TYR A 175 -1.63 9.82 14.73
C TYR A 175 -1.33 8.52 15.51
N ARG A 176 -1.96 7.41 15.15
CA ARG A 176 -1.60 6.08 15.69
C ARG A 176 -0.16 5.72 15.33
N ILE A 177 0.23 5.94 14.08
CA ILE A 177 1.60 5.70 13.60
C ILE A 177 2.60 6.60 14.33
N ILE A 178 2.31 7.89 14.50
CA ILE A 178 3.15 8.80 15.30
C ILE A 178 3.28 8.29 16.75
N GLY A 179 2.18 7.78 17.31
CA GLY A 179 2.15 7.22 18.67
C GLY A 179 3.01 5.98 18.83
N LEU A 180 3.14 5.16 17.78
CA LEU A 180 3.95 3.95 17.77
C LEU A 180 5.42 4.22 17.39
N GLY A 181 5.69 5.34 16.74
CA GLY A 181 6.95 5.61 16.09
C GLY A 181 7.09 4.88 14.75
N VAL A 182 8.07 5.27 13.98
CA VAL A 182 8.44 4.64 12.71
C VAL A 182 9.91 4.31 12.72
N GLY A 183 10.27 3.13 12.21
CA GLY A 183 11.65 2.72 11.96
C GLY A 183 11.69 1.94 10.65
N ALA A 184 11.70 2.66 9.49
CA ALA A 184 11.52 2.08 8.18
C ALA A 184 12.31 2.84 7.10
N ALA A 185 12.83 2.14 6.10
CA ALA A 185 13.51 2.73 4.94
C ALA A 185 14.65 3.73 5.30
N GLY A 186 15.33 3.52 6.43
CA GLY A 186 16.35 4.45 6.94
C GLY A 186 15.79 5.73 7.57
N VAL A 187 14.47 5.80 7.78
CA VAL A 187 13.79 6.90 8.47
C VAL A 187 13.31 6.43 9.84
N SER A 188 13.52 7.24 10.88
CA SER A 188 13.00 6.95 12.21
C SER A 188 12.32 8.18 12.83
N ILE A 189 11.22 7.94 13.53
CA ILE A 189 10.64 8.84 14.52
C ILE A 189 10.36 8.05 15.79
N ASP A 190 10.65 8.64 16.94
CA ASP A 190 10.40 8.01 18.23
C ASP A 190 8.90 7.94 18.53
N PRO A 191 8.43 6.91 19.25
CA PRO A 191 7.07 6.84 19.75
C PRO A 191 6.69 8.10 20.53
N LYS A 192 5.60 8.76 20.14
CA LYS A 192 5.19 10.00 20.75
C LYS A 192 3.68 10.02 21.00
N GLN A 193 3.30 9.96 22.27
CA GLN A 193 1.90 10.09 22.64
C GLN A 193 1.46 11.55 22.43
N VAL A 194 0.55 11.74 21.50
CA VAL A 194 0.01 13.04 21.11
C VAL A 194 -1.48 13.04 21.42
N THR A 195 -1.98 14.07 22.12
CA THR A 195 -3.41 14.31 22.24
C THR A 195 -3.86 15.15 21.03
N PRO A 196 -4.61 14.58 20.07
CA PRO A 196 -5.01 15.31 18.88
C PRO A 196 -6.03 16.42 19.21
N ASP A 197 -5.79 17.62 18.72
CA ASP A 197 -6.81 18.67 18.69
C ASP A 197 -7.70 18.48 17.46
N ARG A 198 -8.77 17.72 17.63
CA ARG A 198 -9.65 17.34 16.53
C ARG A 198 -10.47 18.48 15.93
N GLY A 199 -10.51 19.65 16.55
CA GLY A 199 -11.24 20.82 16.03
C GLY A 199 -12.65 20.45 15.54
N LYS A 200 -12.97 20.77 14.28
CA LYS A 200 -14.27 20.44 13.66
C LYS A 200 -14.60 18.93 13.61
N TYR A 201 -13.63 18.07 13.78
CA TYR A 201 -13.82 16.60 13.78
C TYR A 201 -14.06 16.03 15.19
N ALA A 202 -14.05 16.84 16.26
CA ALA A 202 -14.23 16.38 17.63
C ALA A 202 -15.55 15.63 17.83
N ASN A 203 -16.62 16.11 17.20
CA ASN A 203 -17.96 15.53 17.26
C ASN A 203 -18.27 14.58 16.10
N VAL A 204 -17.33 14.32 15.20
CA VAL A 204 -17.50 13.34 14.14
C VAL A 204 -17.33 11.94 14.76
N ALA A 205 -18.31 11.07 14.62
CA ALA A 205 -18.19 9.70 15.12
C ALA A 205 -17.04 8.97 14.39
N PRO A 206 -16.19 8.20 15.12
CA PRO A 206 -15.21 7.34 14.47
C PRO A 206 -15.89 6.36 13.53
N LEU A 207 -15.24 6.05 12.43
CA LEU A 207 -15.70 4.96 11.58
C LEU A 207 -15.74 3.67 12.43
N GLY A 208 -16.86 2.93 12.38
CA GLY A 208 -17.03 1.73 13.19
C GLY A 208 -17.85 1.93 14.46
N THR A 209 -18.29 3.15 14.73
CA THR A 209 -19.32 3.35 15.77
C THR A 209 -20.58 2.58 15.37
N ARG A 210 -20.88 1.51 16.11
CA ARG A 210 -22.03 0.65 15.84
C ARG A 210 -23.32 1.32 16.28
N THR A 211 -24.21 1.55 15.33
CA THR A 211 -25.61 1.92 15.59
C THR A 211 -26.52 0.77 15.19
N PRO A 212 -27.76 0.67 15.71
CA PRO A 212 -28.68 -0.34 15.25
C PRO A 212 -28.86 -0.37 13.73
N GLN A 213 -28.88 0.80 13.08
CA GLN A 213 -28.99 0.93 11.64
C GLN A 213 -27.74 0.41 10.91
N SER A 214 -26.54 0.70 11.43
CA SER A 214 -25.29 0.22 10.83
C SER A 214 -25.13 -1.29 10.97
N ILE A 215 -25.59 -1.88 12.07
CA ILE A 215 -25.59 -3.33 12.30
C ILE A 215 -26.55 -4.03 11.34
N ALA A 216 -27.74 -3.46 11.13
CA ALA A 216 -28.75 -4.01 10.24
C ALA A 216 -28.39 -3.89 8.73
N ALA A 217 -27.44 -3.02 8.40
CA ALA A 217 -27.05 -2.74 7.01
C ALA A 217 -25.96 -3.66 6.47
N VAL A 218 -25.22 -4.40 7.33
CA VAL A 218 -24.10 -5.25 6.90
C VAL A 218 -24.54 -6.69 6.63
N ASP A 219 -23.95 -7.28 5.58
CA ASP A 219 -24.14 -8.71 5.30
C ASP A 219 -23.19 -9.58 6.15
N TYR A 220 -22.00 -9.09 6.49
CA TYR A 220 -21.07 -9.74 7.41
C TYR A 220 -21.09 -9.04 8.79
N PRO A 221 -21.48 -9.74 9.87
CA PRO A 221 -21.71 -9.13 11.20
C PRO A 221 -20.47 -8.44 11.80
N GLY A 222 -19.26 -8.81 11.36
CA GLY A 222 -18.01 -8.19 11.79
C GLY A 222 -17.65 -6.89 11.05
N ALA A 223 -18.35 -6.56 9.97
CA ALA A 223 -18.03 -5.41 9.15
C ALA A 223 -18.59 -4.09 9.72
N ILE A 224 -17.94 -3.00 9.33
CA ILE A 224 -18.41 -1.64 9.49
C ILE A 224 -19.15 -1.24 8.21
N TRP A 225 -20.37 -0.75 8.29
CA TRP A 225 -21.07 -0.20 7.13
C TRP A 225 -20.59 1.21 6.83
N ASN A 226 -20.02 1.40 5.64
CA ASN A 226 -19.60 2.72 5.15
C ASN A 226 -19.73 2.74 3.61
N PRO A 227 -20.94 3.03 3.08
CA PRO A 227 -21.25 2.76 1.69
C PRO A 227 -20.44 3.60 0.70
N ALA A 228 -20.05 2.96 -0.41
CA ALA A 228 -19.60 3.63 -1.60
C ALA A 228 -20.69 4.57 -2.14
N ILE A 229 -20.30 5.57 -2.92
CA ILE A 229 -21.30 6.42 -3.57
C ILE A 229 -22.10 5.61 -4.60
N SER A 230 -23.40 5.85 -4.67
CA SER A 230 -24.32 5.06 -5.51
C SER A 230 -23.99 5.09 -7.02
N SER A 231 -23.20 6.06 -7.46
CA SER A 231 -22.71 6.13 -8.85
C SER A 231 -21.53 5.19 -9.17
N ASN A 232 -21.04 4.44 -8.19
CA ASN A 232 -19.88 3.53 -8.31
C ASN A 232 -20.26 2.05 -8.21
N TYR A 233 -21.54 1.74 -8.14
CA TYR A 233 -22.04 0.36 -8.17
C TYR A 233 -23.43 0.35 -8.80
N ARG A 234 -23.94 -0.83 -9.09
CA ARG A 234 -25.31 -1.01 -9.62
C ARG A 234 -26.19 -1.64 -8.53
N VAL A 235 -27.36 -1.08 -8.33
CA VAL A 235 -28.40 -1.68 -7.48
C VAL A 235 -28.91 -2.98 -8.11
N GLY A 236 -28.96 -4.05 -7.35
CA GLY A 236 -29.36 -5.38 -7.77
C GLY A 236 -28.28 -6.14 -8.57
N ARG A 237 -28.58 -7.39 -8.89
CA ARG A 237 -27.73 -8.31 -9.65
C ARG A 237 -28.45 -8.92 -10.83
N THR A 238 -27.69 -9.28 -11.87
CA THR A 238 -28.21 -9.99 -13.05
C THR A 238 -27.80 -11.45 -13.10
N ALA A 239 -27.01 -11.91 -12.13
CA ALA A 239 -26.60 -13.30 -11.99
C ALA A 239 -26.50 -13.67 -10.51
N ALA A 240 -26.60 -14.97 -10.22
CA ALA A 240 -26.34 -15.53 -8.90
C ALA A 240 -24.85 -15.36 -8.54
N ILE A 241 -24.57 -15.10 -7.27
CA ILE A 241 -23.20 -15.01 -6.76
C ILE A 241 -22.59 -16.43 -6.73
N SER A 242 -21.47 -16.60 -7.41
CA SER A 242 -20.77 -17.89 -7.51
C SER A 242 -19.28 -17.81 -7.26
N THR A 243 -18.71 -16.61 -7.16
CA THR A 243 -17.26 -16.42 -7.06
C THR A 243 -16.92 -15.28 -6.09
N ILE A 244 -15.88 -15.51 -5.29
CA ILE A 244 -15.29 -14.48 -4.39
C ILE A 244 -13.95 -14.12 -4.98
N VAL A 245 -13.69 -12.81 -5.09
CA VAL A 245 -12.47 -12.27 -5.72
C VAL A 245 -11.64 -11.52 -4.69
N ILE A 246 -10.37 -11.90 -4.61
CA ILE A 246 -9.37 -11.31 -3.75
C ILE A 246 -8.61 -10.27 -4.56
N HIS A 247 -8.60 -9.04 -4.04
CA HIS A 247 -7.93 -7.88 -4.61
C HIS A 247 -6.87 -7.33 -3.65
N VAL A 248 -5.98 -6.50 -4.17
CA VAL A 248 -5.09 -5.61 -3.40
C VAL A 248 -5.27 -4.20 -3.93
N THR A 249 -5.52 -3.26 -3.03
CA THR A 249 -5.95 -1.90 -3.33
C THR A 249 -4.92 -1.05 -4.08
N GLN A 250 -3.65 -1.47 -4.09
CA GLN A 250 -2.53 -0.63 -4.51
C GLN A 250 -2.60 0.75 -3.82
N GLY A 251 -2.81 0.76 -2.50
CA GLY A 251 -2.99 1.97 -1.72
C GLY A 251 -3.41 1.71 -0.26
N SER A 252 -3.61 2.80 0.49
CA SER A 252 -4.02 2.74 1.89
C SER A 252 -5.52 2.41 2.05
N TYR A 253 -5.86 1.82 3.21
CA TYR A 253 -7.26 1.49 3.57
C TYR A 253 -8.18 2.71 3.53
N ALA A 254 -7.76 3.81 4.16
CA ALA A 254 -8.56 5.04 4.18
C ALA A 254 -8.66 5.70 2.80
N GLY A 255 -7.57 5.66 2.02
CA GLY A 255 -7.53 6.14 0.64
C GLY A 255 -8.50 5.37 -0.25
N THR A 256 -8.55 4.04 -0.14
CA THR A 256 -9.47 3.17 -0.88
C THR A 256 -10.93 3.47 -0.53
N ILE A 257 -11.25 3.60 0.76
CA ILE A 257 -12.60 3.97 1.22
C ILE A 257 -13.01 5.32 0.65
N SER A 258 -12.10 6.31 0.70
CA SER A 258 -12.35 7.64 0.13
C SER A 258 -12.56 7.59 -1.38
N TRP A 259 -11.76 6.77 -2.08
CA TRP A 259 -11.85 6.60 -3.53
C TRP A 259 -13.20 6.01 -3.96
N PHE A 260 -13.70 4.98 -3.28
CA PHE A 260 -15.00 4.40 -3.58
C PHE A 260 -16.19 5.33 -3.29
N LYS A 261 -15.99 6.36 -2.47
CA LYS A 261 -16.96 7.46 -2.24
C LYS A 261 -16.85 8.60 -3.25
N ASN A 262 -15.84 8.59 -4.11
CA ASN A 262 -15.65 9.59 -5.13
C ASN A 262 -16.42 9.21 -6.41
N ALA A 263 -17.33 10.07 -6.86
CA ALA A 263 -18.14 9.82 -8.05
C ALA A 263 -17.31 9.64 -9.34
N SER A 264 -16.09 10.16 -9.38
CA SER A 264 -15.20 10.04 -10.54
C SER A 264 -14.51 8.68 -10.61
N ALA A 265 -14.48 7.91 -9.51
CA ALA A 265 -13.75 6.65 -9.42
C ALA A 265 -14.31 5.58 -10.37
N LYS A 266 -15.64 5.49 -10.46
CA LYS A 266 -16.35 4.47 -11.29
C LYS A 266 -15.93 3.03 -10.95
N VAL A 267 -15.47 2.82 -9.72
CA VAL A 267 -15.08 1.52 -9.16
C VAL A 267 -15.58 1.40 -7.72
N SER A 268 -15.76 0.18 -7.25
CA SER A 268 -16.07 -0.17 -5.87
C SER A 268 -15.84 -1.65 -5.64
N ALA A 269 -15.67 -2.06 -4.38
CA ALA A 269 -15.74 -3.45 -3.97
C ALA A 269 -16.76 -3.62 -2.83
N HIS A 270 -17.10 -4.87 -2.51
CA HIS A 270 -18.07 -5.13 -1.43
C HIS A 270 -17.43 -4.90 -0.06
N TYR A 271 -16.19 -5.32 0.09
CA TYR A 271 -15.44 -5.23 1.34
C TYR A 271 -14.06 -4.64 1.13
N VAL A 272 -13.57 -3.90 2.13
CA VAL A 272 -12.17 -3.45 2.23
C VAL A 272 -11.63 -3.93 3.57
N ILE A 273 -10.45 -4.54 3.58
CA ILE A 273 -9.80 -5.13 4.76
C ILE A 273 -8.50 -4.41 5.04
N ARG A 274 -8.34 -3.92 6.29
CA ARG A 274 -7.14 -3.22 6.73
C ARG A 274 -6.00 -4.18 7.05
N SER A 275 -4.78 -3.78 6.70
CA SER A 275 -3.59 -4.59 6.94
C SER A 275 -3.26 -4.71 8.44
N SER A 276 -3.24 -3.59 9.16
CA SER A 276 -2.67 -3.52 10.49
C SER A 276 -3.39 -4.35 11.55
N ASP A 277 -4.73 -4.53 11.44
CA ASP A 277 -5.56 -5.20 12.44
C ASP A 277 -6.69 -6.06 11.86
N GLY A 278 -6.79 -6.12 10.52
CA GLY A 278 -7.84 -6.86 9.85
C GLY A 278 -9.24 -6.21 9.94
N GLN A 279 -9.36 -4.92 10.26
CA GLN A 279 -10.65 -4.23 10.27
C GLN A 279 -11.34 -4.36 8.91
N VAL A 280 -12.61 -4.74 8.91
CA VAL A 280 -13.42 -4.94 7.70
C VAL A 280 -14.41 -3.80 7.54
N THR A 281 -14.39 -3.12 6.41
CA THR A 281 -15.45 -2.18 6.00
C THR A 281 -16.24 -2.76 4.83
N GLN A 282 -17.57 -2.81 4.96
CA GLN A 282 -18.48 -3.14 3.87
C GLN A 282 -18.93 -1.87 3.17
N MET A 283 -18.70 -1.79 1.85
CA MET A 283 -18.96 -0.60 1.05
C MET A 283 -20.06 -0.77 0.01
N VAL A 284 -20.35 -2.00 -0.40
CA VAL A 284 -21.50 -2.34 -1.26
C VAL A 284 -22.21 -3.54 -0.65
N ALA A 285 -23.54 -3.51 -0.59
CA ALA A 285 -24.31 -4.64 -0.13
C ALA A 285 -24.16 -5.83 -1.09
N GLU A 286 -24.06 -7.05 -0.59
CA GLU A 286 -23.85 -8.24 -1.44
C GLU A 286 -25.00 -8.47 -2.45
N LYS A 287 -26.18 -7.96 -2.18
CA LYS A 287 -27.32 -7.99 -3.11
C LYS A 287 -27.15 -7.07 -4.32
N ASP A 288 -26.21 -6.13 -4.25
CA ASP A 288 -25.92 -5.16 -5.30
C ASP A 288 -24.63 -5.54 -6.05
N THR A 289 -24.37 -4.93 -7.20
CA THR A 289 -23.24 -5.26 -8.06
C THR A 289 -22.15 -4.21 -7.90
N ALA A 290 -21.08 -4.51 -7.15
CA ALA A 290 -19.88 -3.68 -7.11
C ALA A 290 -19.11 -3.72 -8.44
N TRP A 291 -18.35 -2.69 -8.74
CA TRP A 291 -17.59 -2.57 -9.98
C TRP A 291 -16.09 -2.78 -9.73
N HIS A 292 -15.64 -4.02 -9.79
CA HIS A 292 -14.26 -4.40 -9.46
C HIS A 292 -13.59 -5.35 -10.46
N VAL A 293 -14.36 -6.09 -11.31
CA VAL A 293 -13.82 -7.07 -12.25
C VAL A 293 -14.54 -7.03 -13.64
N GLY A 294 -15.01 -5.85 -14.04
CA GLY A 294 -15.62 -5.63 -15.35
C GLY A 294 -16.80 -6.55 -15.62
N THR A 295 -16.72 -7.39 -16.66
CA THR A 295 -17.81 -8.28 -17.08
C THR A 295 -18.15 -9.36 -16.06
N ALA A 296 -17.27 -9.66 -15.10
CA ALA A 296 -17.50 -10.63 -14.03
C ALA A 296 -18.24 -10.05 -12.80
N ASN A 297 -18.43 -8.72 -12.72
CA ASN A 297 -19.12 -8.08 -11.60
C ASN A 297 -20.48 -8.73 -11.22
N PRO A 298 -21.34 -9.15 -12.17
CA PRO A 298 -22.67 -9.65 -11.81
C PRO A 298 -22.67 -10.90 -10.91
N TYR A 299 -21.67 -11.76 -10.99
CA TYR A 299 -21.62 -13.04 -10.27
C TYR A 299 -20.53 -13.11 -9.20
N THR A 300 -19.86 -11.99 -8.92
CA THR A 300 -18.72 -11.94 -7.97
C THR A 300 -18.99 -11.08 -6.76
N ILE A 301 -18.30 -11.41 -5.65
CA ILE A 301 -18.10 -10.55 -4.49
C ILE A 301 -16.62 -10.18 -4.43
N GLY A 302 -16.28 -8.89 -4.44
CA GLY A 302 -14.90 -8.40 -4.35
C GLY A 302 -14.51 -8.03 -2.91
N LEU A 303 -13.33 -8.49 -2.50
CA LEU A 303 -12.65 -8.17 -1.24
C LEU A 303 -11.34 -7.46 -1.56
N GLU A 304 -11.24 -6.20 -1.22
CA GLU A 304 -10.03 -5.39 -1.35
C GLU A 304 -9.17 -5.47 -0.09
N HIS A 305 -7.89 -5.66 -0.27
CA HIS A 305 -6.92 -5.74 0.82
C HIS A 305 -5.97 -4.56 0.73
N GLU A 306 -5.84 -3.84 1.84
CA GLU A 306 -4.92 -2.71 1.94
C GLU A 306 -3.50 -3.13 1.59
N GLY A 307 -2.80 -2.33 0.79
CA GLY A 307 -1.39 -2.50 0.49
C GLY A 307 -1.05 -2.57 -0.99
N PHE A 308 0.15 -3.05 -1.27
CA PHE A 308 0.73 -3.14 -2.61
C PHE A 308 1.20 -4.57 -2.88
N VAL A 309 0.98 -5.04 -4.12
CA VAL A 309 1.23 -6.45 -4.51
C VAL A 309 2.71 -6.86 -4.42
N ASP A 310 3.62 -5.91 -4.57
CA ASP A 310 5.07 -6.11 -4.52
C ASP A 310 5.68 -6.04 -3.11
N GLN A 311 4.90 -5.58 -2.12
CA GLN A 311 5.33 -5.45 -0.73
C GLN A 311 4.68 -6.49 0.19
N PRO A 312 5.35 -7.58 0.52
CA PRO A 312 4.79 -8.65 1.35
C PRO A 312 4.46 -8.23 2.80
N SER A 313 5.05 -7.14 3.29
CA SER A 313 4.80 -6.61 4.64
C SER A 313 3.35 -6.16 4.87
N TRP A 314 2.60 -5.86 3.81
CA TRP A 314 1.20 -5.53 3.90
C TRP A 314 0.30 -6.73 4.21
N PHE A 315 0.72 -7.97 3.87
CA PHE A 315 -0.09 -9.18 4.02
C PHE A 315 0.03 -9.79 5.42
N THR A 316 -0.50 -9.10 6.42
CA THR A 316 -0.42 -9.51 7.82
C THR A 316 -1.34 -10.68 8.16
N ASP A 317 -1.05 -11.40 9.25
CA ASP A 317 -1.90 -12.46 9.76
C ASP A 317 -3.32 -11.95 10.10
N ALA A 318 -3.41 -10.76 10.69
CA ALA A 318 -4.68 -10.12 11.01
C ALA A 318 -5.55 -9.92 9.77
N MET A 319 -4.95 -9.43 8.68
CA MET A 319 -5.63 -9.28 7.39
C MET A 319 -6.10 -10.63 6.83
N TYR A 320 -5.23 -11.65 6.78
CA TYR A 320 -5.58 -12.97 6.27
C TYR A 320 -6.73 -13.60 7.05
N ARG A 321 -6.69 -13.56 8.39
CA ARG A 321 -7.73 -14.16 9.25
C ARG A 321 -9.06 -13.46 9.07
N SER A 322 -9.07 -12.13 9.05
CA SER A 322 -10.29 -11.35 8.86
C SER A 322 -10.88 -11.57 7.47
N SER A 323 -10.07 -11.53 6.42
CA SER A 323 -10.48 -11.79 5.05
C SER A 323 -11.03 -13.21 4.88
N ALA A 324 -10.35 -14.20 5.42
CA ALA A 324 -10.82 -15.60 5.36
C ALA A 324 -12.14 -15.79 6.13
N ALA A 325 -12.35 -15.10 7.24
CA ALA A 325 -13.60 -15.14 7.98
C ALA A 325 -14.77 -14.54 7.15
N VAL A 326 -14.54 -13.41 6.46
CA VAL A 326 -15.52 -12.83 5.51
C VAL A 326 -15.81 -13.82 4.37
N THR A 327 -14.76 -14.33 3.72
CA THR A 327 -14.87 -15.28 2.61
C THR A 327 -15.63 -16.53 3.00
N ARG A 328 -15.31 -17.13 4.15
CA ARG A 328 -16.02 -18.30 4.68
C ARG A 328 -17.49 -18.00 4.95
N ASN A 329 -17.79 -16.87 5.58
CA ASN A 329 -19.16 -16.45 5.87
C ASN A 329 -19.98 -16.30 4.57
N ILE A 330 -19.40 -15.65 3.54
CA ILE A 330 -20.06 -15.53 2.24
C ILE A 330 -20.26 -16.90 1.61
N ALA A 331 -19.22 -17.74 1.57
CA ALA A 331 -19.27 -19.07 0.96
C ALA A 331 -20.32 -19.94 1.61
N ASP A 332 -20.37 -19.97 2.95
CA ASP A 332 -21.34 -20.78 3.71
C ASP A 332 -22.78 -20.29 3.49
N ARG A 333 -23.05 -19.00 3.51
CA ARG A 333 -24.38 -18.44 3.27
C ARG A 333 -24.88 -18.60 1.82
N ARG A 334 -23.95 -18.62 0.86
CA ARG A 334 -24.29 -18.67 -0.57
C ARG A 334 -24.14 -20.07 -1.18
N GLY A 335 -23.62 -21.04 -0.42
CA GLY A 335 -23.34 -22.39 -0.94
C GLY A 335 -22.20 -22.41 -1.96
N ILE A 336 -21.24 -21.49 -1.87
CA ILE A 336 -20.09 -21.42 -2.76
C ILE A 336 -19.03 -22.42 -2.26
N PRO A 337 -18.50 -23.30 -3.12
CA PRO A 337 -17.42 -24.20 -2.73
C PRO A 337 -16.18 -23.43 -2.26
N LYS A 338 -15.59 -23.85 -1.15
CA LYS A 338 -14.39 -23.24 -0.56
C LYS A 338 -13.12 -23.79 -1.21
N ASP A 339 -12.97 -23.53 -2.50
CA ASP A 339 -11.84 -23.97 -3.33
C ASP A 339 -11.31 -22.86 -4.24
N ARG A 340 -10.18 -23.12 -4.90
CA ARG A 340 -9.54 -22.17 -5.81
C ARG A 340 -10.27 -21.96 -7.15
N ALA A 341 -11.27 -22.78 -7.46
CA ALA A 341 -12.11 -22.58 -8.64
C ALA A 341 -13.16 -21.46 -8.41
N HIS A 342 -13.55 -21.24 -7.15
CA HIS A 342 -14.58 -20.28 -6.76
C HIS A 342 -14.04 -19.09 -5.94
N ILE A 343 -12.86 -19.23 -5.30
CA ILE A 343 -12.16 -18.16 -4.59
C ILE A 343 -10.90 -17.84 -5.37
N LYS A 344 -10.90 -16.71 -6.07
CA LYS A 344 -9.93 -16.35 -7.10
C LYS A 344 -9.23 -15.04 -6.80
N GLY A 345 -8.04 -14.86 -7.35
CA GLY A 345 -7.44 -13.53 -7.48
C GLY A 345 -8.04 -12.77 -8.67
N HIS A 346 -7.94 -11.45 -8.65
CA HIS A 346 -8.40 -10.61 -9.76
C HIS A 346 -7.81 -11.07 -11.10
N VAL A 347 -6.48 -11.30 -11.12
CA VAL A 347 -5.74 -11.77 -12.32
C VAL A 347 -6.29 -13.04 -12.95
N GLU A 348 -7.02 -13.86 -12.19
CA GLU A 348 -7.55 -15.15 -12.64
C GLU A 348 -8.94 -15.05 -13.31
N LEU A 349 -9.51 -13.83 -13.36
CA LEU A 349 -10.80 -13.61 -14.03
C LEU A 349 -10.57 -13.34 -15.53
N PRO A 350 -11.55 -13.64 -16.38
CA PRO A 350 -11.43 -13.38 -17.82
C PRO A 350 -11.27 -11.90 -18.16
N ASN A 351 -10.43 -11.60 -19.14
CA ASN A 351 -10.23 -10.26 -19.71
C ASN A 351 -9.71 -9.21 -18.70
N GLN A 352 -8.90 -9.65 -17.72
CA GLN A 352 -8.27 -8.75 -16.75
C GLN A 352 -6.87 -8.33 -17.21
N THR A 353 -6.49 -7.10 -16.86
CA THR A 353 -5.14 -6.57 -17.04
C THR A 353 -4.42 -6.37 -15.71
N HIS A 354 -5.12 -6.53 -14.60
CA HIS A 354 -4.60 -6.41 -13.25
C HIS A 354 -3.83 -7.65 -12.82
N THR A 355 -2.87 -7.49 -11.91
CA THR A 355 -1.98 -8.56 -11.44
C THR A 355 -2.29 -9.00 -10.01
N ASP A 356 -3.18 -8.32 -9.33
CA ASP A 356 -3.53 -8.57 -7.92
C ASP A 356 -4.27 -9.92 -7.72
N PRO A 357 -4.08 -10.56 -6.57
CA PRO A 357 -3.35 -10.09 -5.39
C PRO A 357 -1.83 -10.25 -5.46
N GLY A 358 -1.27 -10.66 -6.59
CA GLY A 358 0.15 -10.80 -6.81
C GLY A 358 0.80 -12.05 -6.20
N PRO A 359 2.10 -12.25 -6.44
CA PRO A 359 2.81 -13.47 -6.03
C PRO A 359 3.07 -13.56 -4.53
N ASN A 360 2.99 -12.44 -3.81
CA ASN A 360 3.21 -12.39 -2.36
C ASN A 360 1.98 -12.84 -1.55
N TRP A 361 0.81 -12.98 -2.17
CA TRP A 361 -0.38 -13.50 -1.51
C TRP A 361 -0.24 -15.01 -1.25
N ASN A 362 -0.28 -15.40 0.03
CA ASN A 362 -0.14 -16.81 0.43
C ASN A 362 -1.46 -17.57 0.30
N TRP A 363 -1.75 -18.09 -0.89
CA TRP A 363 -2.96 -18.84 -1.17
C TRP A 363 -3.13 -20.11 -0.31
N THR A 364 -2.04 -20.83 -0.01
CA THR A 364 -2.10 -22.03 0.81
C THR A 364 -2.61 -21.70 2.21
N TYR A 365 -2.00 -20.70 2.84
CA TYR A 365 -2.41 -20.23 4.15
C TYR A 365 -3.84 -19.68 4.14
N TYR A 366 -4.17 -18.85 3.16
CA TYR A 366 -5.49 -18.28 3.01
C TYR A 366 -6.59 -19.35 2.91
N MET A 367 -6.39 -20.35 2.05
CA MET A 367 -7.37 -21.42 1.86
C MET A 367 -7.52 -22.33 3.08
N GLN A 368 -6.46 -22.57 3.84
CA GLN A 368 -6.56 -23.27 5.13
C GLN A 368 -7.48 -22.50 6.08
N LEU A 369 -7.26 -21.18 6.23
CA LEU A 369 -8.11 -20.32 7.06
C LEU A 369 -9.57 -20.32 6.56
N VAL A 370 -9.80 -20.24 5.25
CA VAL A 370 -11.16 -20.27 4.66
C VAL A 370 -11.87 -21.59 4.94
N ASN A 371 -11.15 -22.70 4.94
CA ASN A 371 -11.71 -24.03 5.24
C ASN A 371 -11.93 -24.28 6.74
N GLY A 372 -11.53 -23.32 7.60
CA GLY A 372 -11.75 -23.39 9.04
C GLY A 372 -10.60 -24.01 9.81
N ASP A 373 -9.51 -24.32 9.14
CA ASP A 373 -8.28 -24.69 9.80
C ASP A 373 -7.76 -23.50 10.62
N ASN A 374 -7.00 -23.79 11.66
CA ASN A 374 -6.28 -22.78 12.42
C ASN A 374 -4.78 -23.05 12.28
N PRO A 375 -4.23 -22.91 11.07
CA PRO A 375 -2.80 -23.12 10.88
C PRO A 375 -2.03 -22.11 11.73
N ASN A 376 -0.82 -22.53 12.14
CA ASN A 376 0.11 -21.55 12.65
C ASN A 376 0.28 -20.47 11.58
N PRO A 377 0.32 -19.18 11.96
CA PRO A 377 0.54 -18.12 11.00
C PRO A 377 1.76 -18.46 10.14
N PRO A 378 1.73 -18.18 8.85
CA PRO A 378 2.92 -18.31 8.04
C PRO A 378 4.03 -17.50 8.71
N THR A 379 5.25 -17.92 8.51
CA THR A 379 6.40 -17.08 8.78
C THR A 379 6.11 -15.69 8.25
N TYR A 380 6.06 -14.71 9.14
CA TYR A 380 5.73 -13.35 8.76
C TYR A 380 6.85 -12.79 7.89
N ASN A 381 6.48 -12.31 6.72
CA ASN A 381 7.41 -11.71 5.79
C ASN A 381 7.56 -10.23 6.13
N PHE A 382 8.78 -9.82 6.43
CA PHE A 382 9.15 -8.42 6.58
C PHE A 382 10.35 -8.12 5.72
N THR A 383 10.54 -6.86 5.38
CA THR A 383 11.77 -6.37 4.75
C THR A 383 12.61 -5.67 5.83
N THR A 384 13.92 -5.87 5.79
CA THR A 384 14.84 -5.07 6.61
C THR A 384 15.27 -3.83 5.84
N TYR A 385 15.66 -2.80 6.55
CA TYR A 385 16.39 -1.68 5.96
C TYR A 385 17.85 -1.67 6.46
N GLY A 386 18.73 -1.01 5.69
CA GLY A 386 20.14 -0.89 6.04
C GLY A 386 21.00 -2.09 5.66
N ALA A 387 22.30 -1.89 5.69
CA ALA A 387 23.33 -2.90 5.44
C ALA A 387 24.09 -3.23 6.73
N GLY A 388 24.65 -4.45 6.80
CA GLY A 388 25.42 -4.89 7.97
C GLY A 388 24.56 -5.23 9.19
N VAL A 389 23.26 -5.46 8.99
CA VAL A 389 22.34 -5.84 10.07
C VAL A 389 22.71 -7.24 10.58
N ARG A 390 22.96 -7.36 11.86
CA ARG A 390 23.49 -8.60 12.47
C ARG A 390 22.39 -9.53 12.91
N VAL A 391 22.47 -10.78 12.47
CA VAL A 391 21.68 -11.90 13.00
C VAL A 391 22.51 -12.61 14.05
N ARG A 392 21.96 -12.80 15.24
CA ARG A 392 22.68 -13.34 16.42
C ARG A 392 22.04 -14.62 16.92
N ALA A 393 22.83 -15.47 17.57
CA ALA A 393 22.35 -16.72 18.16
C ALA A 393 21.33 -16.50 19.29
N THR A 394 21.40 -15.37 19.98
CA THR A 394 20.50 -14.99 21.08
C THR A 394 20.04 -13.53 20.91
N PRO A 395 18.90 -13.13 21.51
CA PRO A 395 18.40 -11.76 21.45
C PRO A 395 19.19 -10.82 22.37
N ARG A 396 20.52 -10.83 22.24
CA ARG A 396 21.49 -10.10 23.06
C ARG A 396 22.55 -9.43 22.21
N LEU A 397 23.00 -8.23 22.63
CA LEU A 397 24.05 -7.48 21.93
C LEU A 397 25.42 -8.23 21.94
N ASN A 398 25.69 -9.02 22.98
CA ASN A 398 26.87 -9.87 23.09
C ASN A 398 26.66 -11.30 22.53
N GLY A 399 25.47 -11.60 21.97
CA GLY A 399 25.21 -12.90 21.33
C GLY A 399 26.11 -13.10 20.12
N THR A 400 26.53 -14.35 19.89
CA THR A 400 27.35 -14.71 18.74
C THR A 400 26.68 -14.25 17.44
N ILE A 401 27.43 -13.53 16.61
CA ILE A 401 26.96 -13.12 15.27
C ILE A 401 26.98 -14.37 14.38
N LEU A 402 25.83 -14.73 13.83
CA LEU A 402 25.70 -15.86 12.90
C LEU A 402 25.99 -15.40 11.47
N LEU A 403 25.48 -14.22 11.11
CA LEU A 403 25.71 -13.59 9.82
C LEU A 403 25.36 -12.08 9.87
N GLU A 404 25.74 -11.36 8.83
CA GLU A 404 25.34 -9.98 8.57
C GLU A 404 24.54 -9.91 7.25
N LEU A 405 23.42 -9.21 7.26
CA LEU A 405 22.63 -8.98 6.06
C LEU A 405 23.32 -7.88 5.22
N PRO A 406 23.53 -8.10 3.92
CA PRO A 406 24.34 -7.19 3.09
C PRO A 406 23.63 -5.87 2.75
N GLY A 407 22.32 -5.81 2.91
CA GLY A 407 21.45 -4.67 2.59
C GLY A 407 20.00 -4.99 2.90
N PRO A 408 19.04 -4.21 2.42
CA PRO A 408 17.62 -4.53 2.53
C PRO A 408 17.35 -5.97 2.10
N THR A 409 16.80 -6.76 3.02
CA THR A 409 16.63 -8.21 2.84
C THR A 409 15.25 -8.62 3.31
N GLN A 410 14.57 -9.42 2.51
CA GLN A 410 13.35 -10.06 2.96
C GLN A 410 13.67 -11.11 4.02
N VAL A 411 13.04 -11.00 5.19
CA VAL A 411 13.22 -11.91 6.30
C VAL A 411 11.90 -12.54 6.72
N PHE A 412 11.97 -13.81 7.10
CA PHE A 412 10.82 -14.58 7.55
C PHE A 412 10.90 -14.76 9.06
N VAL A 413 10.04 -14.05 9.79
CA VAL A 413 10.00 -14.08 11.26
C VAL A 413 9.11 -15.21 11.74
N THR A 414 9.60 -16.04 12.65
CA THR A 414 8.81 -17.14 13.25
C THR A 414 8.14 -16.73 14.55
N CYS A 415 8.83 -15.96 15.37
CA CYS A 415 8.34 -15.41 16.64
C CYS A 415 9.20 -14.21 17.04
N GLN A 416 8.78 -13.47 18.05
CA GLN A 416 9.55 -12.35 18.58
C GLN A 416 9.64 -12.41 20.12
N THR A 417 10.69 -11.83 20.67
CA THR A 417 10.92 -11.83 22.13
C THR A 417 11.61 -10.55 22.56
N GLN A 418 11.50 -10.20 23.82
CA GLN A 418 12.30 -9.12 24.39
C GLN A 418 13.72 -9.56 24.65
N GLY A 419 14.66 -8.68 24.38
CA GLY A 419 16.09 -8.88 24.59
C GLY A 419 16.77 -7.59 25.04
N ASP A 420 18.05 -7.43 24.70
CA ASP A 420 18.76 -6.19 25.00
C ASP A 420 18.18 -5.02 24.19
N SER A 421 18.13 -3.86 24.82
CA SER A 421 17.74 -2.63 24.13
C SER A 421 18.79 -2.21 23.11
N VAL A 422 18.35 -1.94 21.90
CA VAL A 422 19.19 -1.45 20.79
C VAL A 422 18.71 -0.06 20.42
N THR A 423 19.66 0.86 20.35
CA THR A 423 19.39 2.22 19.87
C THR A 423 20.07 2.40 18.51
N ALA A 424 19.30 2.72 17.51
CA ALA A 424 19.78 3.05 16.17
C ALA A 424 18.97 4.22 15.63
N GLU A 425 19.62 5.16 14.97
CA GLU A 425 18.98 6.30 14.30
C GLU A 425 18.02 7.11 15.18
N GLY A 426 18.33 7.21 16.50
CA GLY A 426 17.52 7.95 17.47
C GLY A 426 16.34 7.15 18.07
N THR A 427 16.09 5.94 17.63
CA THR A 427 15.03 5.06 18.15
C THR A 427 15.60 3.96 19.01
N THR A 428 14.91 3.58 20.09
CA THR A 428 15.29 2.45 20.96
C THR A 428 14.23 1.37 20.90
N ASN A 429 14.67 0.12 20.68
CA ASN A 429 13.79 -1.04 20.63
C ASN A 429 14.44 -2.23 21.37
N ASN A 430 13.67 -2.95 22.17
CA ASN A 430 14.13 -4.15 22.86
C ASN A 430 13.47 -5.45 22.34
N TRP A 431 12.67 -5.37 21.27
CA TRP A 431 12.11 -6.53 20.61
C TRP A 431 13.07 -7.10 19.58
N TRP A 432 13.12 -8.42 19.50
CA TRP A 432 13.96 -9.20 18.62
C TRP A 432 13.16 -10.25 17.88
N ALA A 433 13.26 -10.25 16.57
CA ALA A 433 12.63 -11.23 15.69
C ALA A 433 13.52 -12.47 15.56
N LYS A 434 12.94 -13.66 15.71
CA LYS A 434 13.59 -14.93 15.36
C LYS A 434 13.36 -15.20 13.88
N LEU A 435 14.44 -15.30 13.14
CA LEU A 435 14.39 -15.47 11.68
C LEU A 435 14.43 -16.96 11.32
N ARG A 436 13.54 -17.39 10.42
CA ARG A 436 13.45 -18.77 9.93
C ARG A 436 14.71 -19.21 9.20
N ASP A 437 15.09 -18.46 8.19
CA ASP A 437 16.12 -18.89 7.23
C ASP A 437 17.54 -18.60 7.74
N GLN A 438 17.70 -17.56 8.53
CA GLN A 438 18.98 -17.17 9.12
C GLN A 438 19.26 -17.88 10.47
N GLY A 439 18.27 -18.57 11.03
CA GLY A 439 18.43 -19.41 12.21
C GLY A 439 18.73 -18.68 13.51
N GLY A 440 18.58 -17.34 13.57
CA GLY A 440 18.96 -16.52 14.71
C GLY A 440 17.98 -15.41 15.02
N TYR A 441 18.41 -14.47 15.86
CA TYR A 441 17.65 -13.32 16.29
C TYR A 441 18.22 -12.04 15.69
N MET A 442 17.34 -11.18 15.23
CA MET A 442 17.64 -9.84 14.77
C MET A 442 16.77 -8.84 15.53
N THR A 443 17.34 -7.68 15.91
CA THR A 443 16.53 -6.65 16.55
C THR A 443 15.49 -6.10 15.58
N ASN A 444 14.25 -5.90 16.05
CA ASN A 444 13.15 -5.36 15.25
C ASN A 444 13.40 -3.92 14.77
N ILE A 445 14.38 -3.24 15.36
CA ILE A 445 14.71 -1.86 14.97
C ILE A 445 15.12 -1.74 13.49
N TYR A 446 15.61 -2.83 12.88
CA TYR A 446 16.00 -2.86 11.47
C TYR A 446 14.94 -3.51 10.56
N ILE A 447 13.78 -3.84 11.10
CA ILE A 447 12.64 -4.30 10.29
C ILE A 447 11.84 -3.08 9.86
N ASP A 448 11.48 -3.06 8.59
CA ASP A 448 10.64 -2.02 7.98
C ASP A 448 9.20 -2.12 8.49
N TYR A 449 9.02 -1.77 9.76
CA TYR A 449 7.73 -1.72 10.43
C TYR A 449 7.77 -0.70 11.58
N PRO A 450 6.74 0.18 11.74
CA PRO A 450 6.81 1.31 12.67
C PRO A 450 6.72 0.93 14.13
N ALA A 451 6.09 -0.19 14.47
CA ALA A 451 5.94 -0.59 15.88
C ALA A 451 7.17 -1.34 16.38
N ALA A 452 7.55 -1.10 17.62
CA ALA A 452 8.63 -1.83 18.28
C ALA A 452 8.36 -3.34 18.30
N LYS A 453 7.12 -3.75 18.53
CA LYS A 453 6.64 -5.13 18.45
C LYS A 453 5.95 -5.34 17.11
N LEU A 454 6.38 -6.37 16.38
CA LEU A 454 5.80 -6.69 15.06
C LEU A 454 4.36 -7.18 15.23
N PRO A 455 3.42 -6.71 14.40
CA PRO A 455 2.02 -7.08 14.52
C PRO A 455 1.81 -8.54 14.17
N GLY A 456 0.92 -9.17 14.90
CA GLY A 456 0.53 -10.55 14.67
C GLY A 456 1.62 -11.59 14.93
N VAL A 457 2.90 -11.24 14.99
CA VAL A 457 4.00 -12.17 15.29
C VAL A 457 3.88 -12.68 16.72
N PRO A 458 3.81 -13.99 16.95
CA PRO A 458 3.70 -14.54 18.30
C PRO A 458 4.98 -14.29 19.12
N ASP A 459 4.82 -14.27 20.44
CA ASP A 459 5.96 -14.27 21.35
C ASP A 459 6.66 -15.65 21.30
N CYS A 460 8.01 -15.66 21.30
CA CYS A 460 8.76 -16.91 21.35
C CYS A 460 8.51 -17.63 22.73
#